data_a5531f1ef23d204b573567f85e20327c
#
_entry.id   a5531f1ef23d204b573567f85e20327c
#
_cell.length_a   1.000
_cell.length_b   1.000
_cell.length_c   1.000
_cell.angle_alpha   90.00
_cell.angle_beta   90.00
_cell.angle_gamma   90.00
#
_symmetry.space_group_name_H-M   'P 1'
#
loop_
_entity.id
_entity.type
_entity.pdbx_description
1 polymer ?
#
loop_
_entity_poly.entity_id
_entity_poly.type
_entity_poly.pdbx_seq_one_letter_code
_entity_poly.pdbx_strand_id
1 'polypeptide(L)'
;LRRRQRQMCIRDRYGIPNMKLEKKVIQRRLEILTEEGIIFKTNVNVGKDITKKELEKEYDAIVFATGSKKARDLNVKNRDCSGIYFAVDYLTKATKHLLDNTEEISAKYKHVVIVGGGDTGNDCVGTSIRQGCASVVQIEMMPKAPDERLQSNPWPEWPKICKTDYGQEEVIAVFKKDPRIYETTVKECILDEKKNLKQIKTVKVHFNNGKLEEVKGSEQILDCDLLLIAAGFIGVEDDLKKIFKLETSQRNTIVTQPNSYQVKDKYFTAGDCHRGQSLVVWAIHEGKECAKEVDTYLMGYTNME
;
A
#
# COMPACT_ATOMS: atom_id res chain seq x y z
N LEU A 1 7.06 -15.88 -28.52
CA LEU A 1 7.07 -14.65 -27.69
C LEU A 1 7.28 -15.05 -26.24
N ARG A 2 8.50 -14.81 -25.69
CA ARG A 2 8.78 -15.06 -24.28
C ARG A 2 8.13 -13.94 -23.47
N ARG A 3 6.93 -14.19 -22.93
CA ARG A 3 6.26 -13.28 -22.01
C ARG A 3 7.02 -13.30 -20.68
N ARG A 4 7.64 -12.21 -20.30
CA ARG A 4 8.24 -12.01 -18.98
C ARG A 4 7.34 -11.11 -18.18
N GLN A 5 6.65 -11.69 -17.21
CA GLN A 5 5.87 -10.91 -16.27
C GLN A 5 6.62 -10.78 -14.94
N ARG A 6 6.68 -9.57 -14.43
CA ARG A 6 7.22 -9.31 -13.11
C ARG A 6 6.35 -9.98 -12.06
N GLN A 7 7.03 -10.50 -11.03
CA GLN A 7 6.51 -10.96 -9.76
C GLN A 7 5.12 -10.41 -9.45
N MET A 8 4.18 -11.31 -9.16
CA MET A 8 2.99 -10.92 -8.40
C MET A 8 3.46 -10.07 -7.23
N CYS A 9 2.83 -8.92 -7.08
CA CYS A 9 3.26 -7.83 -6.22
C CYS A 9 3.76 -8.37 -4.88
N ILE A 10 4.93 -7.93 -4.43
CA ILE A 10 5.46 -8.26 -3.09
C ILE A 10 4.40 -7.98 -2.01
N ARG A 11 3.49 -7.05 -2.25
CA ARG A 11 2.33 -6.77 -1.43
C ARG A 11 1.42 -7.99 -1.30
N ASP A 12 1.09 -8.68 -2.40
CA ASP A 12 0.18 -9.83 -2.37
C ASP A 12 0.82 -11.04 -1.68
N ARG A 13 2.13 -11.24 -1.90
CA ARG A 13 2.84 -12.36 -1.29
C ARG A 13 3.18 -12.13 0.18
N TYR A 14 3.60 -10.93 0.55
CA TYR A 14 4.08 -10.65 1.90
C TYR A 14 3.36 -9.50 2.60
N GLY A 15 2.83 -8.52 1.87
CA GLY A 15 2.18 -7.35 2.44
C GLY A 15 0.74 -7.59 2.88
N ILE A 16 -0.01 -8.47 2.20
CA ILE A 16 -1.34 -8.91 2.64
C ILE A 16 -1.16 -10.05 3.63
N PRO A 17 -1.74 -10.00 4.84
CA PRO A 17 -1.63 -11.08 5.82
C PRO A 17 -2.15 -12.41 5.30
N ASN A 18 -1.54 -13.53 5.73
CA ASN A 18 -1.93 -14.86 5.28
C ASN A 18 -3.38 -15.23 5.65
N MET A 19 -3.89 -14.68 6.75
CA MET A 19 -5.28 -14.86 7.18
C MET A 19 -6.30 -14.22 6.23
N LYS A 20 -5.91 -13.20 5.48
CA LYS A 20 -6.74 -12.53 4.46
C LYS A 20 -6.56 -13.15 3.08
N LEU A 21 -5.34 -13.57 2.74
CA LEU A 21 -5.01 -14.18 1.45
C LEU A 21 -3.95 -15.28 1.65
N GLU A 22 -4.39 -16.54 1.63
CA GLU A 22 -3.52 -17.69 1.75
C GLU A 22 -2.51 -17.77 0.61
N LYS A 23 -1.24 -17.97 0.92
CA LYS A 23 -0.14 -17.93 -0.06
C LYS A 23 -0.16 -19.10 -1.04
N LYS A 24 -0.86 -20.21 -0.71
CA LYS A 24 -1.11 -21.31 -1.66
C LYS A 24 -1.87 -20.86 -2.91
N VAL A 25 -2.80 -19.90 -2.79
CA VAL A 25 -3.54 -19.33 -3.93
C VAL A 25 -2.60 -18.61 -4.88
N ILE A 26 -1.67 -17.82 -4.32
CA ILE A 26 -0.63 -17.11 -5.10
C ILE A 26 0.31 -18.11 -5.74
N GLN A 27 0.75 -19.11 -5.00
CA GLN A 27 1.68 -20.13 -5.50
C GLN A 27 1.10 -20.90 -6.68
N ARG A 28 -0.15 -21.36 -6.57
CA ARG A 28 -0.86 -22.01 -7.69
C ARG A 28 -0.91 -21.12 -8.93
N ARG A 29 -1.15 -19.82 -8.76
CA ARG A 29 -1.18 -18.88 -9.90
C ARG A 29 0.19 -18.71 -10.55
N LEU A 30 1.25 -18.67 -9.75
CA LEU A 30 2.62 -18.59 -10.25
C LEU A 30 3.01 -19.84 -11.06
N GLU A 31 2.61 -21.02 -10.61
CA GLU A 31 2.85 -22.29 -11.31
C GLU A 31 2.19 -22.27 -12.69
N ILE A 32 0.89 -21.93 -12.77
CA ILE A 32 0.17 -21.81 -14.04
C ILE A 32 0.86 -20.81 -14.99
N LEU A 33 1.23 -19.62 -14.50
CA LEU A 33 1.91 -18.61 -15.31
C LEU A 33 3.29 -19.09 -15.80
N THR A 34 3.98 -19.89 -15.00
CA THR A 34 5.27 -20.49 -15.39
C THR A 34 5.08 -21.55 -16.49
N GLU A 35 4.06 -22.39 -16.36
CA GLU A 35 3.69 -23.37 -17.38
C GLU A 35 3.26 -22.69 -18.70
N GLU A 36 2.63 -21.53 -18.63
CA GLU A 36 2.29 -20.67 -19.78
C GLU A 36 3.53 -20.02 -20.43
N GLY A 37 4.74 -20.25 -19.89
CA GLY A 37 6.02 -19.74 -20.41
C GLY A 37 6.43 -18.38 -19.86
N ILE A 38 5.81 -17.88 -18.80
CA ILE A 38 6.23 -16.65 -18.12
C ILE A 38 7.48 -16.92 -17.29
N ILE A 39 8.50 -16.11 -17.48
CA ILE A 39 9.76 -16.22 -16.75
C ILE A 39 9.81 -15.17 -15.64
N PHE A 40 9.84 -15.63 -14.38
CA PHE A 40 10.02 -14.78 -13.20
C PHE A 40 11.51 -14.65 -12.86
N LYS A 41 12.02 -13.42 -12.87
CA LYS A 41 13.36 -13.09 -12.35
C LYS A 41 13.19 -12.36 -11.02
N THR A 42 13.31 -13.07 -9.92
CA THR A 42 13.25 -12.53 -8.56
C THR A 42 14.62 -12.05 -8.08
N ASN A 43 14.66 -11.24 -7.01
CA ASN A 43 15.90 -10.69 -6.45
C ASN A 43 16.74 -9.88 -7.47
N VAL A 44 16.11 -9.32 -8.49
CA VAL A 44 16.73 -8.47 -9.50
C VAL A 44 16.26 -7.03 -9.34
N ASN A 45 17.17 -6.15 -9.02
CA ASN A 45 16.94 -4.71 -8.93
C ASN A 45 17.36 -4.05 -10.24
N VAL A 46 16.38 -3.50 -10.97
CA VAL A 46 16.64 -2.78 -12.22
C VAL A 46 17.38 -1.47 -11.90
N GLY A 47 18.52 -1.29 -12.54
CA GLY A 47 19.45 -0.19 -12.32
C GLY A 47 20.66 -0.56 -11.48
N LYS A 48 20.62 -1.71 -10.78
CA LYS A 48 21.78 -2.30 -10.06
C LYS A 48 22.24 -3.60 -10.70
N ASP A 49 21.33 -4.58 -10.73
CA ASP A 49 21.65 -5.96 -11.20
C ASP A 49 21.43 -6.12 -12.71
N ILE A 50 20.59 -5.30 -13.29
CA ILE A 50 20.35 -5.21 -14.74
C ILE A 50 20.17 -3.76 -15.14
N THR A 51 20.91 -3.31 -16.12
CA THR A 51 20.88 -1.93 -16.60
C THR A 51 19.74 -1.67 -17.56
N LYS A 52 19.37 -0.40 -17.69
CA LYS A 52 18.41 0.07 -18.71
C LYS A 52 18.83 -0.38 -20.12
N LYS A 53 20.12 -0.24 -20.47
CA LYS A 53 20.66 -0.59 -21.80
C LYS A 53 20.51 -2.09 -22.12
N GLU A 54 20.73 -2.95 -21.14
CA GLU A 54 20.55 -4.40 -21.30
C GLU A 54 19.07 -4.73 -21.52
N LEU A 55 18.16 -4.13 -20.77
CA LEU A 55 16.72 -4.31 -20.98
C LEU A 55 16.27 -3.81 -22.35
N GLU A 56 16.76 -2.64 -22.79
CA GLU A 56 16.43 -2.09 -24.10
C GLU A 56 16.97 -2.93 -25.27
N LYS A 57 18.10 -3.61 -25.08
CA LYS A 57 18.67 -4.51 -26.07
C LYS A 57 17.94 -5.86 -26.12
N GLU A 58 17.51 -6.36 -24.96
CA GLU A 58 16.93 -7.71 -24.83
C GLU A 58 15.44 -7.75 -25.17
N TYR A 59 14.70 -6.64 -24.97
CA TYR A 59 13.23 -6.62 -25.09
C TYR A 59 12.74 -5.61 -26.12
N ASP A 60 11.74 -6.00 -26.90
CA ASP A 60 11.07 -5.18 -27.89
C ASP A 60 10.04 -4.21 -27.28
N ALA A 61 9.48 -4.56 -26.11
CA ALA A 61 8.62 -3.70 -25.31
C ALA A 61 8.90 -3.87 -23.81
N ILE A 62 8.77 -2.78 -23.05
CA ILE A 62 8.98 -2.74 -21.59
C ILE A 62 7.74 -2.12 -20.93
N VAL A 63 7.08 -2.85 -20.07
CA VAL A 63 5.91 -2.38 -19.31
C VAL A 63 6.30 -2.10 -17.86
N PHE A 64 6.09 -0.87 -17.42
CA PHE A 64 6.23 -0.50 -16.00
C PHE A 64 4.92 -0.84 -15.27
N ALA A 65 4.94 -1.87 -14.45
CA ALA A 65 3.86 -2.27 -13.57
C ALA A 65 4.36 -2.34 -12.12
N THR A 66 5.11 -1.30 -11.70
CA THR A 66 5.87 -1.28 -10.45
C THR A 66 5.04 -0.88 -9.23
N GLY A 67 3.79 -0.48 -9.46
CA GLY A 67 2.91 0.01 -8.41
C GLY A 67 3.30 1.40 -7.88
N SER A 68 2.63 1.81 -6.83
CA SER A 68 2.91 3.03 -6.06
C SER A 68 3.58 2.61 -4.75
N LYS A 69 4.90 2.75 -4.65
CA LYS A 69 5.67 2.22 -3.52
C LYS A 69 6.21 3.28 -2.56
N LYS A 70 6.27 4.54 -2.99
CA LYS A 70 6.73 5.63 -2.12
C LYS A 70 5.67 5.87 -1.04
N ALA A 71 5.93 5.40 0.18
CA ALA A 71 5.01 5.56 1.30
C ALA A 71 4.87 7.03 1.69
N ARG A 72 3.66 7.42 2.11
CA ARG A 72 3.41 8.69 2.76
C ARG A 72 3.88 8.59 4.21
N ASP A 73 4.74 9.50 4.62
CA ASP A 73 5.27 9.56 5.98
C ASP A 73 4.57 10.63 6.83
N LEU A 74 4.80 10.58 8.15
CA LEU A 74 4.34 11.56 9.11
C LEU A 74 5.44 12.62 9.32
N ASN A 75 5.08 13.90 9.15
CA ASN A 75 5.99 15.00 9.49
C ASN A 75 5.73 15.44 10.93
N VAL A 76 6.26 14.67 11.89
CA VAL A 76 6.06 14.89 13.32
C VAL A 76 7.39 14.87 14.07
N LYS A 77 7.45 15.57 15.21
CA LYS A 77 8.63 15.56 16.06
C LYS A 77 8.93 14.15 16.56
N ASN A 78 10.22 13.80 16.59
CA ASN A 78 10.75 12.50 16.98
C ASN A 78 10.33 11.32 16.07
N ARG A 79 10.03 11.59 14.76
CA ARG A 79 9.63 10.56 13.79
C ARG A 79 10.63 9.40 13.68
N ASP A 80 11.91 9.68 13.83
CA ASP A 80 13.00 8.70 13.59
C ASP A 80 13.34 7.85 14.83
N CYS A 81 12.53 7.91 15.88
CA CYS A 81 12.75 7.08 17.06
C CYS A 81 12.44 5.59 16.80
N SER A 82 12.99 4.74 17.64
CA SER A 82 12.68 3.30 17.65
C SER A 82 11.21 3.06 17.99
N GLY A 83 10.57 2.11 17.34
CA GLY A 83 9.16 1.75 17.54
C GLY A 83 8.21 2.31 16.50
N ILE A 84 8.70 3.03 15.47
CA ILE A 84 7.89 3.57 14.39
C ILE A 84 8.25 2.89 13.07
N TYR A 85 7.26 2.27 12.41
CA TYR A 85 7.45 1.54 11.16
C TYR A 85 6.35 1.86 10.14
N PHE A 86 6.66 1.72 8.87
CA PHE A 86 5.62 1.68 7.86
C PHE A 86 4.82 0.37 7.95
N ALA A 87 3.52 0.46 7.73
CA ALA A 87 2.61 -0.67 7.81
C ALA A 87 3.03 -1.84 6.90
N VAL A 88 3.50 -1.56 5.68
CA VAL A 88 3.94 -2.60 4.74
C VAL A 88 5.18 -3.33 5.24
N ASP A 89 6.10 -2.67 5.92
CA ASP A 89 7.29 -3.29 6.50
C ASP A 89 6.90 -4.22 7.65
N TYR A 90 6.00 -3.77 8.53
CA TYR A 90 5.44 -4.57 9.60
C TYR A 90 4.73 -5.82 9.07
N LEU A 91 3.79 -5.67 8.15
CA LEU A 91 3.05 -6.78 7.55
C LEU A 91 3.93 -7.75 6.77
N THR A 92 4.92 -7.21 6.03
CA THR A 92 5.90 -8.02 5.29
C THR A 92 6.74 -8.87 6.23
N LYS A 93 7.26 -8.29 7.32
CA LYS A 93 8.04 -9.04 8.30
C LYS A 93 7.19 -10.06 9.05
N ALA A 94 5.97 -9.72 9.44
CA ALA A 94 5.06 -10.67 10.07
C ALA A 94 4.73 -11.87 9.16
N THR A 95 4.46 -11.62 7.87
CA THR A 95 4.18 -12.71 6.91
C THR A 95 5.42 -13.56 6.64
N LYS A 96 6.61 -12.95 6.51
CA LYS A 96 7.87 -13.69 6.35
C LYS A 96 8.21 -14.51 7.58
N HIS A 97 7.96 -13.99 8.78
CA HIS A 97 8.13 -14.75 10.01
C HIS A 97 7.26 -16.00 9.99
N LEU A 98 5.98 -15.86 9.62
CA LEU A 98 5.03 -16.98 9.55
C LEU A 98 5.45 -18.05 8.52
N LEU A 99 5.99 -17.64 7.37
CA LEU A 99 6.30 -18.55 6.25
C LEU A 99 7.72 -19.10 6.31
N ASP A 100 8.68 -18.28 6.68
CA ASP A 100 10.11 -18.52 6.52
C ASP A 100 10.85 -18.48 7.87
N ASN A 101 10.12 -18.31 9.00
CA ASN A 101 10.65 -18.22 10.35
C ASN A 101 11.75 -17.14 10.53
N THR A 102 11.60 -16.02 9.82
CA THR A 102 12.52 -14.88 9.91
C THR A 102 12.16 -13.97 11.08
N GLU A 103 13.03 -13.00 11.40
CA GLU A 103 12.77 -11.97 12.42
C GLU A 103 11.53 -11.15 12.09
N GLU A 104 10.64 -10.92 13.07
CA GLU A 104 9.45 -10.09 12.96
C GLU A 104 9.54 -8.78 13.75
N ILE A 105 8.67 -7.82 13.42
CA ILE A 105 8.33 -6.70 14.28
C ILE A 105 7.16 -7.15 15.15
N SER A 106 7.41 -7.46 16.41
CA SER A 106 6.38 -8.01 17.29
C SER A 106 5.55 -6.90 17.95
N ALA A 107 4.22 -7.08 17.93
CA ALA A 107 3.26 -6.26 18.67
C ALA A 107 2.93 -6.88 20.06
N LYS A 108 3.49 -8.04 20.40
CA LYS A 108 3.17 -8.76 21.63
C LYS A 108 3.41 -7.90 22.87
N TYR A 109 2.39 -7.78 23.71
CA TYR A 109 2.35 -6.98 24.95
C TYR A 109 2.57 -5.47 24.76
N LYS A 110 2.46 -4.95 23.54
CA LYS A 110 2.64 -3.53 23.23
C LYS A 110 1.32 -2.79 23.08
N HIS A 111 1.35 -1.49 23.40
CA HIS A 111 0.34 -0.53 23.00
C HIS A 111 0.59 -0.12 21.55
N VAL A 112 -0.28 -0.54 20.64
CA VAL A 112 -0.13 -0.31 19.20
C VAL A 112 -1.03 0.81 18.74
N VAL A 113 -0.46 1.77 18.01
CA VAL A 113 -1.25 2.79 17.31
C VAL A 113 -1.01 2.67 15.81
N ILE A 114 -2.10 2.68 15.04
CA ILE A 114 -2.07 2.60 13.58
C ILE A 114 -2.62 3.90 13.00
N VAL A 115 -1.87 4.55 12.12
CA VAL A 115 -2.28 5.80 11.44
C VAL A 115 -2.75 5.47 10.04
N GLY A 116 -4.06 5.59 9.82
CA GLY A 116 -4.75 5.33 8.55
C GLY A 116 -5.90 4.34 8.69
N GLY A 117 -7.07 4.74 8.18
CA GLY A 117 -8.33 3.99 8.29
C GLY A 117 -8.60 2.98 7.17
N GLY A 118 -7.70 2.85 6.17
CA GLY A 118 -7.89 1.96 5.03
C GLY A 118 -7.58 0.48 5.31
N ASP A 119 -7.69 -0.35 4.26
CA ASP A 119 -7.46 -1.81 4.33
C ASP A 119 -6.11 -2.19 4.93
N THR A 120 -5.04 -1.47 4.56
CA THR A 120 -3.70 -1.71 5.13
C THR A 120 -3.67 -1.45 6.64
N GLY A 121 -4.38 -0.42 7.10
CA GLY A 121 -4.54 -0.14 8.53
C GLY A 121 -5.28 -1.26 9.24
N ASN A 122 -6.39 -1.75 8.66
CA ASN A 122 -7.13 -2.89 9.20
C ASN A 122 -6.28 -4.18 9.23
N ASP A 123 -5.46 -4.43 8.21
CA ASP A 123 -4.54 -5.56 8.17
C ASP A 123 -3.51 -5.47 9.33
N CYS A 124 -3.04 -4.27 9.66
CA CYS A 124 -2.19 -4.04 10.83
C CYS A 124 -2.94 -4.27 12.14
N VAL A 125 -4.19 -3.85 12.24
CA VAL A 125 -5.06 -4.11 13.42
C VAL A 125 -5.19 -5.61 13.65
N GLY A 126 -5.60 -6.38 12.64
CA GLY A 126 -5.76 -7.83 12.72
C GLY A 126 -4.45 -8.57 13.00
N THR A 127 -3.34 -8.11 12.45
CA THR A 127 -2.03 -8.70 12.74
C THR A 127 -1.60 -8.42 14.17
N SER A 128 -1.79 -7.20 14.68
CA SER A 128 -1.41 -6.82 16.05
C SER A 128 -2.20 -7.58 17.11
N ILE A 129 -3.52 -7.72 16.91
CA ILE A 129 -4.35 -8.51 17.86
C ILE A 129 -3.95 -9.98 17.89
N ARG A 130 -3.62 -10.57 16.74
CA ARG A 130 -3.18 -11.96 16.62
C ARG A 130 -1.77 -12.19 17.18
N GLN A 131 -0.92 -11.18 17.19
CA GLN A 131 0.37 -11.22 17.90
C GLN A 131 0.23 -11.03 19.41
N GLY A 132 -0.95 -10.71 19.94
CA GLY A 132 -1.19 -10.53 21.37
C GLY A 132 -0.78 -9.17 21.90
N CYS A 133 -1.14 -8.08 21.22
CA CYS A 133 -0.90 -6.72 21.70
C CYS A 133 -1.66 -6.43 23.00
N ALA A 134 -1.15 -5.51 23.83
CA ALA A 134 -1.81 -5.05 25.06
C ALA A 134 -3.04 -4.17 24.75
N SER A 135 -2.92 -3.36 23.72
CA SER A 135 -4.04 -2.57 23.16
C SER A 135 -3.76 -2.22 21.70
N VAL A 136 -4.81 -1.88 20.95
CA VAL A 136 -4.67 -1.35 19.60
C VAL A 136 -5.65 -0.21 19.36
N VAL A 137 -5.16 0.86 18.74
CA VAL A 137 -5.94 2.03 18.35
C VAL A 137 -5.64 2.32 16.88
N GLN A 138 -6.68 2.60 16.07
CA GLN A 138 -6.57 3.01 14.69
C GLN A 138 -7.04 4.45 14.54
N ILE A 139 -6.15 5.33 14.12
CA ILE A 139 -6.40 6.77 13.96
C ILE A 139 -6.69 7.08 12.49
N GLU A 140 -7.78 7.77 12.22
CA GLU A 140 -8.18 8.24 10.90
C GLU A 140 -8.39 9.76 10.91
N MET A 141 -7.77 10.47 9.94
CA MET A 141 -7.93 11.92 9.80
C MET A 141 -9.27 12.32 9.20
N MET A 142 -9.90 11.43 8.44
CA MET A 142 -11.22 11.67 7.85
C MET A 142 -12.32 11.49 8.89
N PRO A 143 -13.48 12.15 8.70
CA PRO A 143 -14.65 11.89 9.52
C PRO A 143 -15.16 10.46 9.33
N LYS A 144 -15.85 9.93 10.33
CA LYS A 144 -16.53 8.63 10.23
C LYS A 144 -17.50 8.68 9.04
N ALA A 145 -17.41 7.70 8.15
CA ALA A 145 -18.41 7.55 7.11
C ALA A 145 -19.80 7.25 7.73
N PRO A 146 -20.90 7.59 7.06
CA PRO A 146 -22.24 7.30 7.55
C PRO A 146 -22.47 5.79 7.69
N ASP A 147 -23.33 5.40 8.61
CA ASP A 147 -23.64 3.97 8.83
C ASP A 147 -24.56 3.42 7.71
N GLU A 148 -25.32 4.32 7.04
CA GLU A 148 -26.21 4.00 5.92
C GLU A 148 -25.86 4.82 4.68
N ARG A 149 -26.30 4.35 3.51
CA ARG A 149 -26.10 5.02 2.23
C ARG A 149 -26.85 6.35 2.18
N LEU A 150 -26.12 7.42 1.90
CA LEU A 150 -26.72 8.75 1.70
C LEU A 150 -27.35 8.89 0.30
N GLN A 151 -28.29 9.83 0.18
CA GLN A 151 -28.90 10.18 -1.12
C GLN A 151 -27.86 10.67 -2.15
N SER A 152 -26.76 11.30 -1.69
CA SER A 152 -25.63 11.71 -2.54
C SER A 152 -24.76 10.58 -3.05
N ASN A 153 -25.03 9.33 -2.62
CA ASN A 153 -24.33 8.13 -3.06
C ASN A 153 -25.35 7.03 -3.43
N PRO A 154 -26.18 7.24 -4.50
CA PRO A 154 -27.23 6.31 -4.87
C PRO A 154 -26.69 5.01 -5.45
N TRP A 155 -27.51 3.95 -5.45
CA TRP A 155 -27.23 2.75 -6.23
C TRP A 155 -27.26 3.11 -7.75
N PRO A 156 -26.37 2.57 -8.60
CA PRO A 156 -25.43 1.44 -8.39
C PRO A 156 -24.01 1.83 -7.94
N GLU A 157 -23.77 3.04 -7.51
CA GLU A 157 -22.45 3.44 -7.01
C GLU A 157 -22.00 2.57 -5.84
N TRP A 158 -20.68 2.44 -5.69
CA TRP A 158 -20.11 1.75 -4.53
C TRP A 158 -20.54 2.45 -3.22
N PRO A 159 -21.04 1.73 -2.21
CA PRO A 159 -21.53 2.34 -0.99
C PRO A 159 -20.40 2.97 -0.17
N LYS A 160 -20.50 4.28 0.07
CA LYS A 160 -19.59 5.07 0.93
C LYS A 160 -20.11 5.07 2.37
N ILE A 161 -20.12 3.89 2.99
CA ILE A 161 -20.62 3.69 4.35
C ILE A 161 -19.48 3.22 5.27
N CYS A 162 -19.67 3.41 6.57
CA CYS A 162 -18.77 2.88 7.60
C CYS A 162 -18.88 1.36 7.62
N LYS A 163 -17.79 0.68 7.25
CA LYS A 163 -17.69 -0.77 7.33
C LYS A 163 -16.78 -1.16 8.47
N THR A 164 -17.15 -2.18 9.21
CA THR A 164 -16.27 -2.84 10.15
C THR A 164 -15.71 -4.07 9.43
N ASP A 165 -14.40 -4.19 9.37
CA ASP A 165 -13.71 -5.30 8.71
C ASP A 165 -13.10 -6.22 9.78
N TYR A 166 -12.60 -7.38 9.36
CA TYR A 166 -12.17 -8.49 10.23
C TYR A 166 -11.25 -8.05 11.39
N GLY A 167 -10.29 -7.16 11.16
CA GLY A 167 -9.36 -6.73 12.21
C GLY A 167 -10.04 -5.90 13.29
N GLN A 168 -10.94 -4.97 12.92
CA GLN A 168 -11.72 -4.22 13.88
C GLN A 168 -12.70 -5.13 14.64
N GLU A 169 -13.33 -6.10 13.94
CA GLU A 169 -14.23 -7.09 14.58
C GLU A 169 -13.49 -7.93 15.63
N GLU A 170 -12.29 -8.40 15.33
CA GLU A 170 -11.44 -9.14 16.26
C GLU A 170 -11.08 -8.30 17.50
N VAL A 171 -10.75 -7.02 17.31
CA VAL A 171 -10.48 -6.10 18.44
C VAL A 171 -11.72 -5.90 19.31
N ILE A 172 -12.87 -5.66 18.68
CA ILE A 172 -14.15 -5.51 19.40
C ILE A 172 -14.46 -6.79 20.18
N ALA A 173 -14.23 -7.96 19.59
CA ALA A 173 -14.45 -9.24 20.26
C ALA A 173 -13.55 -9.42 21.49
N VAL A 174 -12.29 -9.01 21.44
CA VAL A 174 -11.30 -9.17 22.53
C VAL A 174 -11.40 -8.04 23.56
N PHE A 175 -11.36 -6.78 23.13
CA PHE A 175 -11.29 -5.62 24.03
C PHE A 175 -12.63 -4.95 24.29
N LYS A 176 -13.75 -5.43 23.69
CA LYS A 176 -15.12 -4.90 23.84
C LYS A 176 -15.25 -3.41 23.47
N LYS A 177 -14.35 -2.91 22.61
CA LYS A 177 -14.29 -1.52 22.17
C LYS A 177 -13.82 -1.42 20.72
N ASP A 178 -14.45 -0.56 19.94
CA ASP A 178 -14.00 -0.22 18.58
C ASP A 178 -12.63 0.48 18.65
N PRO A 179 -11.61 0.02 17.90
CA PRO A 179 -10.28 0.60 17.94
C PRO A 179 -10.18 1.96 17.23
N ARG A 180 -11.19 2.38 16.46
CA ARG A 180 -11.11 3.54 15.55
C ARG A 180 -11.36 4.85 16.25
N ILE A 181 -10.51 5.85 15.95
CA ILE A 181 -10.64 7.24 16.35
C ILE A 181 -10.57 8.09 15.08
N TYR A 182 -11.67 8.75 14.75
CA TYR A 182 -11.82 9.59 13.57
C TYR A 182 -11.45 11.05 13.83
N GLU A 183 -11.22 11.79 12.73
CA GLU A 183 -10.87 13.22 12.75
C GLU A 183 -9.68 13.50 13.67
N THR A 184 -8.66 12.63 13.60
CA THR A 184 -7.53 12.66 14.53
C THR A 184 -6.23 12.36 13.78
N THR A 185 -5.17 13.07 14.13
CA THR A 185 -3.82 12.81 13.63
C THR A 185 -2.80 12.82 14.76
N VAL A 186 -1.60 12.31 14.48
CA VAL A 186 -0.45 12.38 15.38
C VAL A 186 0.20 13.76 15.25
N LYS A 187 0.50 14.40 16.37
CA LYS A 187 1.18 15.71 16.45
C LYS A 187 2.62 15.57 16.87
N GLU A 188 2.92 14.64 17.77
CA GLU A 188 4.26 14.47 18.34
C GLU A 188 4.43 13.04 18.87
N CYS A 189 5.63 12.48 18.72
CA CYS A 189 6.04 11.24 19.38
C CYS A 189 6.80 11.58 20.66
N ILE A 190 6.40 10.96 21.78
CA ILE A 190 6.97 11.16 23.11
C ILE A 190 7.84 9.96 23.43
N LEU A 191 9.09 10.22 23.81
CA LEU A 191 10.11 9.21 24.03
C LEU A 191 10.29 8.89 25.51
N ASP A 192 10.78 7.67 25.76
CA ASP A 192 11.33 7.29 27.06
C ASP A 192 12.77 7.82 27.24
N GLU A 193 13.38 7.55 28.39
CA GLU A 193 14.76 7.93 28.73
C GLU A 193 15.79 7.29 27.77
N LYS A 194 15.45 6.16 27.14
CA LYS A 194 16.30 5.43 26.20
C LYS A 194 16.04 5.83 24.73
N LYS A 195 15.25 6.89 24.49
CA LYS A 195 14.83 7.40 23.19
C LYS A 195 13.98 6.41 22.36
N ASN A 196 13.30 5.48 23.00
CA ASN A 196 12.27 4.66 22.34
C ASN A 196 10.92 5.36 22.41
N LEU A 197 10.04 5.03 21.49
CA LEU A 197 8.65 5.48 21.51
C LEU A 197 7.96 4.95 22.78
N LYS A 198 7.30 5.85 23.53
CA LYS A 198 6.54 5.53 24.75
C LYS A 198 5.08 5.97 24.64
N GLN A 199 4.84 7.15 24.08
CA GLN A 199 3.52 7.71 23.92
C GLN A 199 3.48 8.55 22.65
N ILE A 200 2.27 8.86 22.17
CA ILE A 200 2.04 9.87 21.13
C ILE A 200 1.09 10.95 21.66
N LYS A 201 1.32 12.17 21.21
CA LYS A 201 0.36 13.24 21.33
C LYS A 201 -0.47 13.29 20.04
N THR A 202 -1.77 13.17 20.15
CA THR A 202 -2.72 13.32 19.06
C THR A 202 -3.42 14.66 19.14
N VAL A 203 -4.04 15.07 18.04
CA VAL A 203 -4.87 16.27 17.95
C VAL A 203 -6.04 16.00 17.03
N LYS A 204 -7.22 16.55 17.37
CA LYS A 204 -8.36 16.54 16.47
C LYS A 204 -8.11 17.42 15.27
N VAL A 205 -8.60 17.00 14.11
CA VAL A 205 -8.48 17.72 12.85
C VAL A 205 -9.82 17.81 12.14
N HIS A 206 -10.00 18.83 11.33
CA HIS A 206 -11.13 18.97 10.41
C HIS A 206 -10.66 19.54 9.08
N PHE A 207 -11.43 19.28 8.03
CA PHE A 207 -11.15 19.86 6.72
C PHE A 207 -11.94 21.17 6.56
N ASN A 208 -11.22 22.26 6.35
CA ASN A 208 -11.78 23.56 6.02
C ASN A 208 -11.28 23.99 4.64
N ASN A 209 -12.19 24.13 3.66
CA ASN A 209 -11.86 24.49 2.27
C ASN A 209 -10.72 23.63 1.66
N GLY A 210 -10.70 22.32 1.94
CA GLY A 210 -9.70 21.39 1.43
C GLY A 210 -8.37 21.41 2.17
N LYS A 211 -8.21 22.23 3.21
CA LYS A 211 -7.04 22.26 4.09
C LYS A 211 -7.35 21.56 5.40
N LEU A 212 -6.39 20.79 5.88
CA LEU A 212 -6.45 20.15 7.19
C LEU A 212 -6.08 21.16 8.27
N GLU A 213 -6.96 21.39 9.24
CA GLU A 213 -6.76 22.31 10.36
C GLU A 213 -6.84 21.56 11.69
N GLU A 214 -5.94 21.88 12.62
CA GLU A 214 -5.97 21.34 13.99
C GLU A 214 -7.00 22.08 14.86
N VAL A 215 -7.74 21.31 15.65
CA VAL A 215 -8.64 21.85 16.66
C VAL A 215 -7.84 22.16 17.93
N LYS A 216 -7.64 23.42 18.22
CA LYS A 216 -6.87 23.88 19.41
C LYS A 216 -7.46 23.35 20.71
N GLY A 217 -6.64 22.86 21.61
CA GLY A 217 -7.04 22.34 22.92
C GLY A 217 -7.67 20.95 22.90
N SER A 218 -7.60 20.23 21.75
CA SER A 218 -8.10 18.86 21.61
C SER A 218 -7.00 17.80 21.74
N GLU A 219 -5.81 18.20 22.15
CA GLU A 219 -4.68 17.31 22.28
C GLU A 219 -4.95 16.22 23.32
N GLN A 220 -4.59 14.98 22.98
CA GLN A 220 -4.66 13.82 23.87
C GLN A 220 -3.35 13.05 23.81
N ILE A 221 -2.99 12.40 24.92
CA ILE A 221 -1.84 11.50 25.00
C ILE A 221 -2.35 10.07 25.00
N LEU A 222 -1.78 9.24 24.14
CA LEU A 222 -2.04 7.81 24.07
C LEU A 222 -0.74 7.04 24.33
N ASP A 223 -0.81 5.98 25.11
CA ASP A 223 0.31 5.03 25.26
C ASP A 223 0.56 4.35 23.89
N CYS A 224 1.84 4.29 23.51
CA CYS A 224 2.24 3.80 22.21
C CYS A 224 3.68 3.27 22.24
N ASP A 225 3.85 1.96 22.23
CA ASP A 225 5.15 1.30 22.11
C ASP A 225 5.47 0.94 20.64
N LEU A 226 4.44 0.92 19.79
CA LEU A 226 4.54 0.59 18.38
C LEU A 226 3.59 1.45 17.56
N LEU A 227 4.16 2.32 16.72
CA LEU A 227 3.41 3.17 15.79
C LEU A 227 3.56 2.64 14.37
N LEU A 228 2.43 2.33 13.73
CA LEU A 228 2.38 1.80 12.36
C LEU A 228 1.76 2.82 11.42
N ILE A 229 2.51 3.23 10.40
CA ILE A 229 2.08 4.26 9.43
C ILE A 229 1.46 3.58 8.22
N ALA A 230 0.13 3.67 8.10
CA ALA A 230 -0.68 3.15 7.01
C ALA A 230 -1.35 4.28 6.20
N ALA A 231 -0.65 5.42 6.04
CA ALA A 231 -1.19 6.65 5.45
C ALA A 231 -1.24 6.65 3.90
N GLY A 232 -1.06 5.49 3.27
CA GLY A 232 -1.07 5.31 1.82
C GLY A 232 0.27 5.64 1.16
N PHE A 233 0.24 5.81 -0.17
CA PHE A 233 1.42 5.99 -1.00
C PHE A 233 1.31 7.25 -1.85
N ILE A 234 2.45 7.80 -2.26
CA ILE A 234 2.57 9.04 -3.04
C ILE A 234 3.22 8.81 -4.41
N GLY A 235 2.99 7.65 -5.01
CA GLY A 235 3.40 7.35 -6.38
C GLY A 235 4.65 6.49 -6.51
N VAL A 236 5.34 6.63 -7.64
CA VAL A 236 6.49 5.80 -8.02
C VAL A 236 7.78 6.20 -7.32
N GLU A 237 8.68 5.24 -7.21
CA GLU A 237 10.02 5.44 -6.64
C GLU A 237 10.88 6.37 -7.51
N ASP A 238 11.70 7.20 -6.87
CA ASP A 238 12.52 8.20 -7.56
C ASP A 238 13.62 7.58 -8.43
N ASP A 239 14.14 6.41 -8.06
CA ASP A 239 15.18 5.71 -8.83
C ASP A 239 14.66 5.24 -10.19
N LEU A 240 13.43 4.71 -10.25
CA LEU A 240 12.80 4.32 -11.51
C LEU A 240 12.70 5.49 -12.48
N LYS A 241 12.28 6.66 -11.98
CA LYS A 241 12.18 7.88 -12.77
C LYS A 241 13.54 8.32 -13.34
N LYS A 242 14.57 8.29 -12.52
CA LYS A 242 15.94 8.67 -12.92
C LYS A 242 16.52 7.72 -13.96
N ILE A 243 16.42 6.39 -13.73
CA ILE A 243 16.97 5.35 -14.59
C ILE A 243 16.38 5.44 -16.01
N PHE A 244 15.06 5.55 -16.12
CA PHE A 244 14.36 5.54 -17.40
C PHE A 244 14.02 6.94 -17.94
N LYS A 245 14.35 8.01 -17.19
CA LYS A 245 14.02 9.41 -17.51
C LYS A 245 12.53 9.56 -17.79
N LEU A 246 11.71 9.11 -16.82
CA LEU A 246 10.25 9.14 -16.92
C LEU A 246 9.71 10.47 -16.39
N GLU A 247 8.78 11.05 -17.13
CA GLU A 247 7.99 12.18 -16.65
C GLU A 247 6.88 11.68 -15.72
N THR A 248 6.58 12.49 -14.70
CA THR A 248 5.53 12.16 -13.73
C THR A 248 4.57 13.34 -13.55
N SER A 249 3.32 13.00 -13.29
CA SER A 249 2.26 13.95 -12.93
C SER A 249 2.50 14.58 -11.54
N GLN A 250 1.66 15.53 -11.17
CA GLN A 250 1.62 16.09 -9.80
C GLN A 250 1.36 15.03 -8.72
N ARG A 251 0.72 13.91 -9.07
CA ARG A 251 0.50 12.76 -8.18
C ARG A 251 1.66 11.76 -8.17
N ASN A 252 2.76 12.11 -8.83
CA ASN A 252 3.95 11.26 -8.97
C ASN A 252 3.64 9.91 -9.65
N THR A 253 2.72 9.90 -10.62
CA THR A 253 2.43 8.76 -11.50
C THR A 253 3.08 8.97 -12.86
N ILE A 254 3.44 7.89 -13.56
CA ILE A 254 4.10 7.97 -14.86
C ILE A 254 3.12 8.55 -15.89
N VAL A 255 3.56 9.58 -16.61
CA VAL A 255 2.77 10.22 -17.69
C VAL A 255 2.86 9.36 -18.95
N THR A 256 1.73 9.18 -19.62
CA THR A 256 1.60 8.50 -20.92
C THR A 256 1.17 9.48 -22.01
N GLN A 257 1.18 9.02 -23.25
CA GLN A 257 0.50 9.71 -24.33
C GLN A 257 -1.02 9.78 -24.05
N PRO A 258 -1.72 10.79 -24.60
CA PRO A 258 -3.16 10.90 -24.40
C PRO A 258 -3.92 9.64 -24.83
N ASN A 259 -4.81 9.14 -23.97
CA ASN A 259 -5.61 7.94 -24.21
C ASN A 259 -4.80 6.68 -24.55
N SER A 260 -3.61 6.55 -24.00
CA SER A 260 -2.69 5.46 -24.29
C SER A 260 -1.98 5.01 -23.01
N TYR A 261 -1.50 3.78 -23.00
CA TYR A 261 -0.61 3.24 -21.99
C TYR A 261 0.86 3.37 -22.37
N GLN A 262 1.14 3.85 -23.60
CA GLN A 262 2.50 4.09 -24.06
C GLN A 262 3.06 5.37 -23.44
N VAL A 263 4.25 5.28 -22.86
CA VAL A 263 4.99 6.41 -22.31
C VAL A 263 5.77 7.10 -23.42
N LYS A 264 6.63 6.34 -24.08
CA LYS A 264 7.44 6.72 -25.24
C LYS A 264 8.12 5.48 -25.83
N ASP A 265 8.48 5.53 -27.10
CA ASP A 265 9.20 4.44 -27.79
C ASP A 265 8.56 3.07 -27.46
N LYS A 266 9.34 2.16 -26.90
CA LYS A 266 8.94 0.82 -26.46
C LYS A 266 8.49 0.74 -24.99
N TYR A 267 8.25 1.88 -24.33
CA TYR A 267 7.89 1.94 -22.91
C TYR A 267 6.40 2.13 -22.71
N PHE A 268 5.82 1.29 -21.87
CA PHE A 268 4.41 1.29 -21.49
C PHE A 268 4.28 1.27 -19.96
N THR A 269 3.13 1.65 -19.45
CA THR A 269 2.85 1.62 -18.00
C THR A 269 1.41 1.26 -17.73
N ALA A 270 1.13 0.55 -16.63
CA ALA A 270 -0.21 0.18 -16.20
C ALA A 270 -0.29 0.00 -14.68
N GLY A 271 -1.48 0.12 -14.12
CA GLY A 271 -1.76 -0.03 -12.70
C GLY A 271 -1.38 1.19 -11.87
N ASP A 272 -1.08 1.00 -10.57
CA ASP A 272 -0.90 2.12 -9.64
C ASP A 272 0.25 3.07 -10.00
N CYS A 273 1.25 2.63 -10.75
CA CYS A 273 2.31 3.53 -11.23
C CYS A 273 1.85 4.47 -12.35
N HIS A 274 0.76 4.13 -13.05
CA HIS A 274 0.11 4.96 -14.06
C HIS A 274 -1.05 5.76 -13.47
N ARG A 275 -2.02 5.08 -12.86
CA ARG A 275 -3.26 5.66 -12.35
C ARG A 275 -3.12 6.34 -10.98
N GLY A 276 -2.14 5.93 -10.18
CA GLY A 276 -2.08 6.16 -8.74
C GLY A 276 -2.73 5.02 -7.95
N GLN A 277 -2.60 5.06 -6.65
CA GLN A 277 -3.14 4.04 -5.75
C GLN A 277 -4.64 3.83 -5.99
N SER A 278 -5.04 2.60 -6.34
CA SER A 278 -6.41 2.26 -6.70
C SER A 278 -6.76 0.80 -6.36
N LEU A 279 -7.99 0.39 -6.66
CA LEU A 279 -8.44 -0.98 -6.46
C LEU A 279 -7.77 -1.95 -7.46
N VAL A 280 -7.57 -3.19 -7.04
CA VAL A 280 -6.96 -4.25 -7.87
C VAL A 280 -7.69 -4.48 -9.19
N VAL A 281 -9.01 -4.29 -9.23
CA VAL A 281 -9.81 -4.41 -10.46
C VAL A 281 -9.35 -3.43 -11.54
N TRP A 282 -8.94 -2.23 -11.15
CA TRP A 282 -8.39 -1.25 -12.08
C TRP A 282 -7.00 -1.63 -12.57
N ALA A 283 -6.15 -2.17 -11.70
CA ALA A 283 -4.83 -2.66 -12.10
C ALA A 283 -4.93 -3.81 -13.11
N ILE A 284 -5.91 -4.72 -12.92
CA ILE A 284 -6.20 -5.81 -13.86
C ILE A 284 -6.70 -5.24 -15.20
N HIS A 285 -7.66 -4.31 -15.17
CA HIS A 285 -8.19 -3.67 -16.36
C HIS A 285 -7.09 -2.95 -17.16
N GLU A 286 -6.34 -2.06 -16.51
CA GLU A 286 -5.23 -1.36 -17.18
C GLU A 286 -4.15 -2.32 -17.70
N GLY A 287 -3.87 -3.40 -16.98
CA GLY A 287 -2.94 -4.43 -17.45
C GLY A 287 -3.40 -5.11 -18.74
N LYS A 288 -4.70 -5.38 -18.87
CA LYS A 288 -5.29 -5.94 -20.10
C LYS A 288 -5.24 -4.96 -21.25
N GLU A 289 -5.68 -3.72 -21.04
CA GLU A 289 -5.69 -2.70 -22.08
C GLU A 289 -4.25 -2.33 -22.53
N CYS A 290 -3.32 -2.22 -21.59
CA CYS A 290 -1.90 -2.04 -21.90
C CYS A 290 -1.34 -3.21 -22.73
N ALA A 291 -1.76 -4.46 -22.43
CA ALA A 291 -1.32 -5.62 -23.20
C ALA A 291 -1.82 -5.56 -24.66
N LYS A 292 -3.05 -5.09 -24.91
CA LYS A 292 -3.58 -4.85 -26.26
C LYS A 292 -2.75 -3.83 -27.01
N GLU A 293 -2.38 -2.72 -26.36
CA GLU A 293 -1.52 -1.71 -26.98
C GLU A 293 -0.12 -2.25 -27.29
N VAL A 294 0.48 -3.01 -26.38
CA VAL A 294 1.79 -3.65 -26.62
C VAL A 294 1.71 -4.64 -27.78
N ASP A 295 0.63 -5.43 -27.86
CA ASP A 295 0.42 -6.37 -28.96
C ASP A 295 0.29 -5.61 -30.29
N THR A 296 -0.53 -4.55 -30.33
CA THR A 296 -0.67 -3.67 -31.50
C THR A 296 0.67 -3.03 -31.89
N TYR A 297 1.46 -2.57 -30.92
CA TYR A 297 2.78 -1.98 -31.17
C TYR A 297 3.76 -2.98 -31.79
N LEU A 298 3.73 -4.24 -31.37
CA LEU A 298 4.65 -5.28 -31.85
C LEU A 298 4.21 -5.93 -33.16
N MET A 299 2.89 -6.08 -33.36
CA MET A 299 2.31 -6.85 -34.48
C MET A 299 1.66 -5.97 -35.55
N GLY A 300 1.43 -4.68 -35.26
CA GLY A 300 0.66 -3.77 -36.10
C GLY A 300 -0.85 -3.89 -35.94
N TYR A 301 -1.35 -4.90 -35.24
CA TYR A 301 -2.75 -5.14 -34.91
C TYR A 301 -2.87 -5.98 -33.63
N THR A 302 -4.06 -6.10 -33.07
CA THR A 302 -4.33 -7.02 -31.96
C THR A 302 -5.60 -7.82 -32.18
N ASN A 303 -5.58 -9.08 -31.77
CA ASN A 303 -6.75 -9.98 -31.67
C ASN A 303 -7.20 -10.17 -30.21
N MET A 304 -6.64 -9.42 -29.28
CA MET A 304 -7.05 -9.49 -27.88
C MET A 304 -8.39 -8.80 -27.67
N GLU A 305 -9.34 -9.46 -26.97
CA GLU A 305 -10.64 -8.90 -26.58
C GLU A 305 -10.57 -8.00 -25.35
#